data_2c6686c686b039d045f692db1b599d34
#
_entry.id   2c6686c686b039d045f692db1b599d34
#
_cell.length_a   1.000
_cell.length_b   1.000
_cell.length_c   1.000
_cell.angle_alpha   90.00
_cell.angle_beta   90.00
_cell.angle_gamma   90.00
#
_symmetry.space_group_name_H-M   'P 1'
#
loop_
_entity.id
_entity.type
_entity.pdbx_description
1 polymer ?
#
loop_
_entity_poly.entity_id
_entity_poly.type
_entity_poly.pdbx_seq_one_letter_code
_entity_poly.pdbx_strand_id
1 'polypeptide(L)'
;MTHRELRFTLEADKQLTIIDNNPSLKSVRKQVRKTLRYLEINLRSKSLQTHEYQSLTKRYGIKVFEAYVQQNTPVAYRVFWHYGPDEIGEDGKRIPIITIIAITPHPD
;
A
#
# COMPACT_ATOMS: atom_id res chain seq x y z
N MET A 1 18.12 9.20 -3.06
CA MET A 1 16.76 8.63 -3.18
C MET A 1 16.51 7.70 -2.00
N THR A 2 15.41 7.87 -1.29
CA THR A 2 15.10 7.05 -0.13
C THR A 2 14.36 5.79 -0.58
N HIS A 3 14.94 4.65 -0.27
CA HIS A 3 14.30 3.36 -0.49
C HIS A 3 13.64 2.91 0.81
N ARG A 4 12.38 2.50 0.74
CA ARG A 4 11.65 1.96 1.89
C ARG A 4 11.30 0.52 1.63
N GLU A 5 11.30 -0.29 2.67
CA GLU A 5 10.87 -1.67 2.55
C GLU A 5 9.40 -1.80 2.90
N LEU A 6 8.72 -2.69 2.20
CA LEU A 6 7.31 -2.93 2.44
C LEU A 6 7.13 -4.10 3.39
N ARG A 7 6.13 -3.98 4.25
CA ARG A 7 5.64 -5.07 5.09
C ARG A 7 4.14 -5.16 4.86
N PHE A 8 3.60 -6.35 4.96
CA PHE A 8 2.18 -6.58 4.70
C PHE A 8 1.51 -7.16 5.93
N THR A 9 0.37 -6.61 6.30
CA THR A 9 -0.48 -7.25 7.29
C THR A 9 -1.04 -8.55 6.71
N LEU A 10 -1.55 -9.41 7.56
CA LEU A 10 -2.18 -10.65 7.10
C LEU A 10 -3.32 -10.37 6.13
N GLU A 11 -4.12 -9.35 6.41
CA GLU A 11 -5.23 -8.95 5.57
C GLU A 11 -4.75 -8.49 4.18
N ALA A 12 -3.74 -7.64 4.14
CA ALA A 12 -3.18 -7.16 2.88
C ALA A 12 -2.57 -8.30 2.07
N ASP A 13 -1.88 -9.21 2.74
CA ASP A 13 -1.27 -10.36 2.09
C ASP A 13 -2.32 -11.27 1.45
N LYS A 14 -3.41 -11.53 2.17
CA LYS A 14 -4.54 -12.31 1.63
C LYS A 14 -5.16 -11.64 0.42
N GLN A 15 -5.36 -10.32 0.50
CA GLN A 15 -5.95 -9.56 -0.61
C GLN A 15 -5.05 -9.60 -1.84
N LEU A 16 -3.73 -9.43 -1.65
CA LEU A 16 -2.78 -9.50 -2.75
C LEU A 16 -2.77 -10.89 -3.38
N THR A 17 -2.82 -11.94 -2.57
CA THR A 17 -2.85 -13.32 -3.06
C THR A 17 -4.08 -13.57 -3.92
N ILE A 18 -5.24 -13.08 -3.50
CA ILE A 18 -6.47 -13.21 -4.29
C ILE A 18 -6.32 -12.50 -5.64
N ILE A 19 -5.77 -11.30 -5.65
CA ILE A 19 -5.55 -10.52 -6.88
C ILE A 19 -4.59 -11.28 -7.80
N ASP A 20 -3.50 -11.81 -7.25
CA ASP A 20 -2.48 -12.51 -8.03
C ASP A 20 -3.02 -13.79 -8.68
N ASN A 21 -3.96 -14.47 -8.00
CA ASN A 21 -4.47 -15.75 -8.45
C ASN A 21 -5.77 -15.68 -9.25
N ASN A 22 -6.31 -14.49 -9.46
CA ASN A 22 -7.56 -14.32 -10.21
C ASN A 22 -7.27 -13.81 -11.63
N PRO A 23 -7.44 -14.67 -12.67
CA PRO A 23 -7.15 -14.26 -14.05
C PRO A 23 -7.97 -13.05 -14.51
N SER A 24 -9.18 -12.86 -13.97
CA SER A 24 -10.01 -11.72 -14.34
C SER A 24 -9.50 -10.40 -13.77
N LEU A 25 -8.54 -10.46 -12.82
CA LEU A 25 -7.95 -9.28 -12.21
C LEU A 25 -6.52 -9.02 -12.68
N LYS A 26 -6.16 -9.54 -13.86
CA LYS A 26 -4.81 -9.39 -14.39
C LYS A 26 -4.40 -7.92 -14.53
N SER A 27 -5.29 -7.07 -15.00
CA SER A 27 -5.03 -5.64 -15.13
C SER A 27 -4.86 -4.97 -13.77
N VAL A 28 -5.71 -5.34 -12.81
CA VAL A 28 -5.60 -4.85 -11.43
C VAL A 28 -4.26 -5.25 -10.82
N ARG A 29 -3.87 -6.51 -10.99
CA ARG A 29 -2.59 -7.02 -10.49
C ARG A 29 -1.41 -6.19 -10.99
N LYS A 30 -1.40 -5.90 -12.27
CA LYS A 30 -0.32 -5.09 -12.89
C LYS A 30 -0.26 -3.71 -12.24
N GLN A 31 -1.41 -3.07 -12.06
CA GLN A 31 -1.48 -1.72 -11.48
C GLN A 31 -1.13 -1.72 -9.99
N VAL A 32 -1.54 -2.76 -9.25
CA VAL A 32 -1.19 -2.91 -7.83
C VAL A 32 0.32 -3.00 -7.67
N ARG A 33 0.98 -3.84 -8.47
CA ARG A 33 2.43 -4.01 -8.38
C ARG A 33 3.17 -2.73 -8.71
N LYS A 34 2.68 -1.97 -9.69
CA LYS A 34 3.23 -0.67 -10.03
C LYS A 34 3.10 0.31 -8.86
N THR A 35 1.94 0.34 -8.22
CA THR A 35 1.69 1.20 -7.08
C THR A 35 2.62 0.85 -5.91
N LEU A 36 2.74 -0.44 -5.60
CA LEU A 36 3.65 -0.91 -4.55
C LEU A 36 5.09 -0.51 -4.84
N ARG A 37 5.50 -0.61 -6.09
CA ARG A 37 6.86 -0.21 -6.49
C ARG A 37 7.09 1.28 -6.25
N TYR A 38 6.12 2.12 -6.58
CA TYR A 38 6.24 3.56 -6.30
C TYR A 38 6.35 3.83 -4.80
N LEU A 39 5.62 3.10 -3.97
CA LEU A 39 5.72 3.25 -2.52
C LEU A 39 7.13 2.93 -2.02
N GLU A 40 7.79 1.95 -2.63
CA GLU A 40 9.16 1.61 -2.27
C GLU A 40 10.17 2.67 -2.67
N ILE A 41 10.07 3.19 -3.89
CA ILE A 41 11.15 3.96 -4.49
C ILE A 41 10.80 5.41 -4.82
N ASN A 42 9.52 5.76 -4.89
CA ASN A 42 9.13 7.12 -5.28
C ASN A 42 7.79 7.53 -4.68
N LEU A 43 7.77 7.76 -3.38
CA LEU A 43 6.57 8.20 -2.66
C LEU A 43 6.00 9.52 -3.15
N ARG A 44 6.82 10.34 -3.81
CA ARG A 44 6.39 11.64 -4.32
C ARG A 44 5.80 11.57 -5.72
N SER A 45 5.68 10.36 -6.29
CA SER A 45 5.07 10.22 -7.60
C SER A 45 3.65 10.76 -7.61
N LYS A 46 3.36 11.64 -8.56
CA LYS A 46 2.01 12.18 -8.72
C LYS A 46 1.00 11.11 -9.09
N SER A 47 1.48 10.02 -9.67
CA SER A 47 0.62 8.88 -10.05
C SER A 47 -0.06 8.23 -8.85
N LEU A 48 0.53 8.34 -7.66
CA LEU A 48 -0.03 7.75 -6.45
C LEU A 48 -1.24 8.53 -5.93
N GLN A 49 -1.28 9.84 -6.15
CA GLN A 49 -2.33 10.71 -5.60
C GLN A 49 -2.57 10.44 -4.11
N THR A 50 -1.47 10.34 -3.38
CA THR A 50 -1.48 9.99 -1.96
C THR A 50 -2.21 11.03 -1.12
N HIS A 51 -3.09 10.56 -0.25
CA HIS A 51 -3.71 11.43 0.76
C HIS A 51 -4.12 10.60 1.97
N GLU A 52 -4.35 11.28 3.08
CA GLU A 52 -4.75 10.60 4.31
C GLU A 52 -6.17 10.07 4.21
N TYR A 53 -6.39 8.87 4.74
CA TYR A 53 -7.71 8.24 4.78
C TYR A 53 -8.21 8.24 6.24
N GLN A 54 -9.05 9.21 6.57
CA GLN A 54 -9.45 9.52 7.95
C GLN A 54 -10.11 8.36 8.68
N SER A 55 -10.95 7.60 7.97
CA SER A 55 -11.69 6.50 8.58
C SER A 55 -10.74 5.46 9.20
N LEU A 56 -9.71 5.08 8.46
CA LEU A 56 -8.73 4.11 8.97
C LEU A 56 -7.75 4.75 9.95
N THR A 57 -7.43 6.03 9.79
CA THR A 57 -6.62 6.76 10.76
C THR A 57 -7.27 6.69 12.14
N LYS A 58 -8.58 6.90 12.21
CA LYS A 58 -9.31 6.82 13.48
C LYS A 58 -9.30 5.40 14.05
N ARG A 59 -9.46 4.39 13.20
CA ARG A 59 -9.49 3.00 13.63
C ARG A 59 -8.14 2.54 14.17
N TYR A 60 -7.06 2.89 13.50
CA TYR A 60 -5.72 2.42 13.87
C TYR A 60 -5.01 3.30 14.89
N GLY A 61 -5.47 4.53 15.09
CA GLY A 61 -4.83 5.46 16.02
C GLY A 61 -3.52 6.06 15.48
N ILE A 62 -3.21 5.83 14.22
CA ILE A 62 -2.05 6.41 13.53
C ILE A 62 -2.51 6.84 12.15
N LYS A 63 -1.77 7.75 11.53
CA LYS A 63 -2.12 8.24 10.19
C LYS A 63 -2.05 7.12 9.16
N VAL A 64 -3.17 6.89 8.48
CA VAL A 64 -3.28 5.93 7.40
C VAL A 64 -3.48 6.71 6.09
N PHE A 65 -2.77 6.30 5.08
CA PHE A 65 -2.81 6.94 3.76
C PHE A 65 -3.38 5.99 2.72
N GLU A 66 -3.90 6.54 1.64
CA GLU A 66 -4.32 5.74 0.50
C GLU A 66 -3.70 6.24 -0.79
N ALA A 67 -3.49 5.33 -1.72
CA ALA A 67 -3.11 5.62 -3.09
C ALA A 67 -4.04 4.85 -4.02
N TYR A 68 -4.48 5.50 -5.09
CA TYR A 68 -5.33 4.85 -6.06
C TYR A 68 -4.51 3.95 -6.97
N VAL A 69 -4.96 2.71 -7.13
CA VAL A 69 -4.41 1.77 -8.09
C VAL A 69 -5.04 2.01 -9.45
N GLN A 70 -6.36 2.28 -9.44
CA GLN A 70 -7.14 2.56 -10.63
C GLN A 70 -7.83 3.90 -10.47
N GLN A 71 -8.05 4.58 -11.59
CA GLN A 71 -8.76 5.86 -11.60
C GLN A 71 -9.93 5.76 -12.55
N ASN A 72 -10.97 6.56 -12.29
CA ASN A 72 -12.14 6.67 -13.16
C ASN A 72 -12.91 5.38 -13.32
N THR A 73 -12.85 4.48 -12.33
CA THR A 73 -13.68 3.27 -12.30
C THR A 73 -14.58 3.32 -11.07
N PRO A 74 -15.83 2.79 -11.18
CA PRO A 74 -16.77 2.82 -10.06
C PRO A 74 -16.26 2.08 -8.82
N VAL A 75 -15.50 1.00 -9.02
CA VAL A 75 -14.97 0.19 -7.93
C VAL A 75 -13.45 0.15 -8.08
N ALA A 76 -12.81 1.27 -7.76
CA ALA A 76 -11.37 1.42 -7.94
C ALA A 76 -10.61 0.76 -6.79
N TYR A 77 -9.66 -0.10 -7.11
CA TYR A 77 -8.76 -0.65 -6.11
C TYR A 77 -7.86 0.45 -5.58
N ARG A 78 -7.53 0.36 -4.28
CA ARG A 78 -6.66 1.30 -3.58
C ARG A 78 -5.70 0.51 -2.69
N VAL A 79 -4.54 1.11 -2.40
CA VAL A 79 -3.59 0.58 -1.43
C VAL A 79 -3.64 1.49 -0.23
N PHE A 80 -3.81 0.91 0.97
CA PHE A 80 -3.83 1.63 2.23
C PHE A 80 -2.60 1.26 3.03
N TRP A 81 -1.94 2.27 3.61
CA TRP A 81 -0.71 2.02 4.36
C TRP A 81 -0.47 3.04 5.46
N HIS A 82 0.46 2.73 6.34
CA HIS A 82 1.01 3.69 7.28
C HIS A 82 2.53 3.58 7.28
N TYR A 83 3.18 4.63 7.76
CA TYR A 83 4.63 4.61 7.93
C TYR A 83 4.98 3.80 9.18
N GLY A 84 6.09 3.04 9.11
CA GLY A 84 6.60 2.31 10.25
C GLY A 84 5.75 1.13 10.67
N PRO A 85 6.09 0.55 11.82
CA PRO A 85 7.26 0.87 12.63
C PRO A 85 8.56 0.49 11.91
N ASP A 86 9.55 1.38 11.96
CA ASP A 86 10.83 1.11 11.35
C ASP A 86 11.53 -0.03 12.08
N GLU A 87 12.37 -0.76 11.35
CA GLU A 87 13.11 -1.90 11.88
C GLU A 87 14.58 -1.54 12.00
N ILE A 88 15.32 -2.34 12.78
CA ILE A 88 16.77 -2.22 12.90
C ILE A 88 17.38 -3.40 12.18
N GLY A 89 18.27 -3.11 11.22
CA GLY A 89 18.97 -4.15 10.47
C GLY A 89 20.10 -4.77 11.27
N GLU A 90 20.70 -5.82 10.71
CA GLU A 90 21.81 -6.53 11.33
C GLU A 90 23.02 -5.61 11.55
N ASP A 91 23.18 -4.60 10.69
CA ASP A 91 24.26 -3.63 10.80
C ASP A 91 23.96 -2.51 11.81
N GLY A 92 22.85 -2.61 12.53
CA GLY A 92 22.42 -1.60 13.50
C GLY A 92 21.79 -0.37 12.90
N LYS A 93 21.63 -0.31 11.59
CA LYS A 93 21.02 0.83 10.90
C LYS A 93 19.52 0.67 10.84
N ARG A 94 18.83 1.83 10.88
CA ARG A 94 17.38 1.86 10.78
C ARG A 94 16.92 1.59 9.36
N ILE A 95 15.94 0.73 9.24
CA ILE A 95 15.30 0.39 7.97
C ILE A 95 13.93 1.09 7.93
N PRO A 96 13.74 2.08 7.05
CA PRO A 96 12.42 2.71 6.91
C PRO A 96 11.41 1.72 6.36
N ILE A 97 10.25 1.65 7.01
CA ILE A 97 9.20 0.69 6.66
C ILE A 97 7.93 1.42 6.24
N ILE A 98 7.26 0.86 5.25
CA ILE A 98 5.86 1.15 4.94
C ILE A 98 5.09 -0.14 5.16
N THR A 99 4.07 -0.08 6.02
CA THR A 99 3.21 -1.22 6.28
C THR A 99 1.94 -1.11 5.45
N ILE A 100 1.75 -2.07 4.56
CA ILE A 100 0.54 -2.15 3.73
C ILE A 100 -0.53 -2.85 4.54
N ILE A 101 -1.64 -2.17 4.79
CA ILE A 101 -2.70 -2.70 5.66
C ILE A 101 -3.90 -3.22 4.90
N ALA A 102 -4.11 -2.76 3.66
CA ALA A 102 -5.21 -3.27 2.83
C ALA A 102 -4.96 -2.94 1.36
N ILE A 103 -5.42 -3.83 0.49
CA ILE A 103 -5.41 -3.65 -0.97
C ILE A 103 -6.82 -4.03 -1.44
N THR A 104 -7.70 -3.05 -1.52
CA THR A 104 -9.13 -3.31 -1.72
C THR A 104 -9.83 -2.02 -2.15
N PRO A 105 -10.99 -2.12 -2.86
CA PRO A 105 -11.82 -0.94 -3.11
C PRO A 105 -12.52 -0.43 -1.85
N HIS A 106 -12.80 -1.34 -0.91
CA HIS A 106 -13.58 -1.03 0.30
C HIS A 106 -12.86 -1.54 1.55
N PRO A 107 -12.13 -0.68 2.25
CA PRO A 107 -11.37 -1.11 3.44
C PRO A 107 -12.22 -1.29 4.69
N ASP A 108 -13.44 -0.84 4.67
CA ASP A 108 -14.34 -0.87 5.83
C ASP A 108 -15.23 -2.10 5.86
#